data_30ecc8bd9e48da5beb5d3ba46a41eee8
#
_entry.id   30ecc8bd9e48da5beb5d3ba46a41eee8
#
_cell.length_a   1.000
_cell.length_b   1.000
_cell.length_c   1.000
_cell.angle_alpha   90.00
_cell.angle_beta   90.00
_cell.angle_gamma   90.00
#
_symmetry.space_group_name_H-M   'P 1'
#
loop_
_entity.id
_entity.type
_entity.pdbx_description
1 polymer ?
#
loop_
_entity_poly.entity_id
_entity_poly.type
_entity_poly.pdbx_seq_one_letter_code
_entity_poly.pdbx_strand_id
1 'polypeptide(L)'
;MVFDERLSPARVSAAAAAKLPRAVLLALIVAYIVSGLFGRDPWQEDDATGFGIMWTMARDGNWLLPSVAGEPVATDGPLAFWVGGASIALFGAALGDTAAARLPTILWFFIATAALWYATLQLGRREEAQPVAFAFGGEATDRDYGRMLADVALLLLLATAGPIVALHETTSAPAAFALQCMAIYGLALGLQRPVAGAVLTGVAIGLLLLTRGAQPALWLGLAALVVTAATSRRAGRSRPIATLLGGSLLLPAAWMAAVVMVHGEAGSAYLSDWAQSGLRDFSWPTAAGIAWLARTAAWYTFPLWPLAVWALYAWRHGVTRPHIAVALLLLVAQAIGLATLRSSGADDLLHAVAPLVLLAAFGAVALRRATENVIDWFAITAYGVFAVALWAYFFAMHTGVPPKMNHSVLRLTAGYVPPLDWAQVTIAAAAAGFWIVLVAWRVRQPTGALWRGPALAATGLVILWVTFSALFLGAVDHRRSFAPLAREAAAEIARSGAGRGSCVLAHQLRPSHRAVFAFHGDIRFGSGDARDCGFALHRDLAGSLLDDNPPPGQWTPIWEGHRPGLPHEMIRLYRRSRD
;
A
#
# COMPACT_ATOMS: atom_id res chain seq x y z
N MET A 1 24.63 -31.84 28.41
CA MET A 1 23.56 -31.12 27.70
C MET A 1 23.05 -32.04 26.60
N VAL A 2 21.86 -32.60 26.73
CA VAL A 2 21.21 -33.34 25.66
C VAL A 2 20.73 -32.28 24.69
N PHE A 3 21.36 -32.19 23.50
CA PHE A 3 20.92 -31.30 22.44
C PHE A 3 19.55 -31.76 21.96
N ASP A 4 18.51 -31.05 22.37
CA ASP A 4 17.17 -31.30 21.87
C ASP A 4 17.05 -30.76 20.45
N GLU A 5 17.47 -31.57 19.46
CA GLU A 5 17.38 -31.29 18.02
C GLU A 5 15.96 -30.94 17.54
N ARG A 6 14.94 -31.13 18.40
CA ARG A 6 13.53 -30.90 18.08
C ARG A 6 13.12 -29.43 18.17
N LEU A 7 13.99 -28.52 18.63
CA LEU A 7 13.59 -27.20 19.03
C LEU A 7 13.89 -26.09 17.99
N SER A 8 14.86 -26.26 17.10
CA SER A 8 15.14 -25.30 16.00
C SER A 8 15.36 -26.07 14.68
N PRO A 9 14.58 -25.77 13.63
CA PRO A 9 14.79 -26.36 12.31
C PRO A 9 15.90 -25.64 11.51
N ALA A 10 16.36 -24.49 12.00
CA ALA A 10 17.37 -23.69 11.31
C ALA A 10 18.78 -24.26 11.49
N ARG A 11 19.51 -24.46 10.36
CA ARG A 11 20.90 -24.89 10.33
C ARG A 11 21.70 -23.87 9.53
N VAL A 12 22.21 -22.86 10.20
CA VAL A 12 22.83 -21.70 9.55
C VAL A 12 24.27 -21.56 9.97
N SER A 13 25.21 -21.76 9.02
CA SER A 13 26.62 -21.50 9.24
C SER A 13 26.94 -20.00 9.17
N ALA A 14 28.08 -19.59 9.70
CA ALA A 14 28.58 -18.22 9.60
C ALA A 14 28.69 -17.74 8.13
N ALA A 15 29.10 -18.64 7.22
CA ALA A 15 29.17 -18.34 5.79
C ALA A 15 27.77 -18.14 5.17
N ALA A 16 26.76 -18.91 5.63
CA ALA A 16 25.39 -18.74 5.18
C ALA A 16 24.73 -17.42 5.67
N ALA A 17 25.19 -16.92 6.83
CA ALA A 17 24.79 -15.64 7.39
C ALA A 17 25.66 -14.45 6.90
N ALA A 18 26.36 -14.60 5.77
CA ALA A 18 27.18 -13.55 5.18
C ALA A 18 26.40 -12.23 5.01
N LYS A 19 27.08 -11.10 5.15
CA LYS A 19 26.48 -9.77 5.11
C LYS A 19 26.04 -9.41 3.71
N LEU A 20 24.77 -9.00 3.57
CA LEU A 20 24.31 -8.29 2.38
C LEU A 20 24.85 -6.86 2.42
N PRO A 21 25.49 -6.35 1.33
CA PRO A 21 25.92 -4.95 1.28
C PRO A 21 24.72 -4.00 1.45
N ARG A 22 24.82 -3.07 2.40
CA ARG A 22 23.72 -2.12 2.71
C ARG A 22 23.33 -1.27 1.51
N ALA A 23 24.31 -0.86 0.70
CA ALA A 23 24.05 -0.08 -0.51
C ALA A 23 23.17 -0.82 -1.50
N VAL A 24 23.33 -2.14 -1.66
CA VAL A 24 22.49 -2.96 -2.54
C VAL A 24 21.05 -3.01 -2.03
N LEU A 25 20.86 -3.28 -0.73
CA LEU A 25 19.52 -3.31 -0.13
C LEU A 25 18.82 -1.95 -0.24
N LEU A 26 19.52 -0.85 0.06
CA LEU A 26 18.98 0.50 -0.07
C LEU A 26 18.68 0.86 -1.52
N ALA A 27 19.53 0.48 -2.47
CA ALA A 27 19.28 0.71 -3.90
C ALA A 27 18.01 -0.02 -4.38
N LEU A 28 17.79 -1.26 -3.91
CA LEU A 28 16.55 -2.01 -4.23
C LEU A 28 15.31 -1.35 -3.61
N ILE A 29 15.39 -0.91 -2.36
CA ILE A 29 14.29 -0.20 -1.69
C ILE A 29 13.96 1.10 -2.45
N VAL A 30 14.97 1.89 -2.81
CA VAL A 30 14.78 3.14 -3.57
C VAL A 30 14.22 2.85 -4.96
N ALA A 31 14.77 1.89 -5.69
CA ALA A 31 14.30 1.51 -7.01
C ALA A 31 12.84 1.01 -6.98
N TYR A 32 12.47 0.24 -5.94
CA TYR A 32 11.09 -0.23 -5.75
C TYR A 32 10.11 0.92 -5.58
N ILE A 33 10.39 1.85 -4.66
CA ILE A 33 9.40 2.87 -4.29
C ILE A 33 9.37 4.08 -5.24
N VAL A 34 10.50 4.45 -5.85
CA VAL A 34 10.56 5.61 -6.74
C VAL A 34 10.00 5.30 -8.13
N SER A 35 10.19 4.06 -8.62
CA SER A 35 9.71 3.68 -9.95
C SER A 35 8.19 3.66 -10.00
N GLY A 36 7.59 4.35 -10.97
CA GLY A 36 6.13 4.44 -11.13
C GLY A 36 5.41 5.32 -10.11
N LEU A 37 6.12 5.97 -9.19
CA LEU A 37 5.52 6.87 -8.22
C LEU A 37 5.19 8.24 -8.82
N PHE A 38 6.09 8.78 -9.65
CA PHE A 38 5.97 10.09 -10.28
C PHE A 38 5.58 9.99 -11.76
N GLY A 39 5.20 11.12 -12.36
CA GLY A 39 4.88 11.22 -13.79
C GLY A 39 3.52 10.65 -14.17
N ARG A 40 2.59 10.58 -13.25
CA ARG A 40 1.21 10.14 -13.46
C ARG A 40 0.21 11.00 -12.68
N ASP A 41 -0.99 11.09 -13.17
CA ASP A 41 -2.10 11.74 -12.47
C ASP A 41 -2.63 10.86 -11.31
N PRO A 42 -3.40 11.43 -10.36
CA PRO A 42 -4.23 10.64 -9.45
C PRO A 42 -5.36 9.97 -10.25
N TRP A 43 -5.34 8.66 -10.39
CA TRP A 43 -6.16 7.96 -11.39
C TRP A 43 -7.11 6.89 -10.86
N GLN A 44 -6.83 6.32 -9.71
CA GLN A 44 -7.75 5.39 -9.05
C GLN A 44 -8.73 6.16 -8.16
N GLU A 45 -9.83 5.52 -7.80
CA GLU A 45 -10.84 6.15 -6.96
C GLU A 45 -10.25 6.62 -5.62
N ASP A 46 -9.50 5.74 -4.96
CA ASP A 46 -8.91 6.03 -3.66
C ASP A 46 -7.70 6.97 -3.78
N ASP A 47 -6.83 6.80 -4.79
CA ASP A 47 -5.68 7.68 -5.07
C ASP A 47 -6.14 9.12 -5.36
N ALA A 48 -7.18 9.28 -6.19
CA ALA A 48 -7.75 10.59 -6.50
C ALA A 48 -8.45 11.23 -5.30
N THR A 49 -9.16 10.43 -4.49
CA THR A 49 -9.81 10.91 -3.26
C THR A 49 -8.76 11.37 -2.25
N GLY A 50 -7.73 10.54 -1.99
CA GLY A 50 -6.66 10.86 -1.07
C GLY A 50 -5.89 12.12 -1.50
N PHE A 51 -5.52 12.21 -2.78
CA PHE A 51 -4.93 13.42 -3.34
C PHE A 51 -5.84 14.64 -3.15
N GLY A 52 -7.14 14.51 -3.46
CA GLY A 52 -8.11 15.59 -3.32
C GLY A 52 -8.22 16.12 -1.89
N ILE A 53 -8.19 15.23 -0.89
CA ILE A 53 -8.18 15.63 0.53
C ILE A 53 -6.90 16.41 0.87
N MET A 54 -5.72 15.88 0.49
CA MET A 54 -4.43 16.54 0.71
C MET A 54 -4.37 17.93 0.07
N TRP A 55 -4.85 18.03 -1.17
CA TRP A 55 -4.86 19.26 -1.94
C TRP A 55 -5.83 20.29 -1.36
N THR A 56 -7.04 19.86 -0.95
CA THR A 56 -8.02 20.72 -0.28
C THR A 56 -7.47 21.24 1.05
N MET A 57 -6.83 20.39 1.85
CA MET A 57 -6.18 20.80 3.11
C MET A 57 -5.11 21.87 2.87
N ALA A 58 -4.24 21.67 1.87
CA ALA A 58 -3.16 22.62 1.56
C ALA A 58 -3.69 23.96 1.03
N ARG A 59 -4.79 23.93 0.26
CA ARG A 59 -5.38 25.11 -0.37
C ARG A 59 -6.31 25.90 0.54
N ASP A 60 -7.22 25.19 1.22
CA ASP A 60 -8.33 25.80 1.96
C ASP A 60 -8.01 25.96 3.45
N GLY A 61 -6.93 25.34 3.93
CA GLY A 61 -6.47 25.45 5.32
C GLY A 61 -7.33 24.72 6.35
N ASN A 62 -8.29 23.88 5.94
CA ASN A 62 -9.07 23.04 6.85
C ASN A 62 -8.36 21.71 7.09
N TRP A 63 -7.60 21.65 8.18
CA TRP A 63 -6.80 20.48 8.55
C TRP A 63 -7.51 19.49 9.47
N LEU A 64 -8.60 19.90 10.14
CA LEU A 64 -9.28 19.05 11.12
C LEU A 64 -10.26 18.07 10.48
N LEU A 65 -10.98 18.53 9.43
CA LEU A 65 -11.99 17.75 8.72
C LEU A 65 -11.51 17.38 7.32
N PRO A 66 -11.12 16.12 7.06
CA PRO A 66 -10.89 15.65 5.72
C PRO A 66 -12.06 15.96 4.80
N SER A 67 -11.81 16.71 3.72
CA SER A 67 -12.83 17.14 2.78
C SER A 67 -12.30 17.19 1.36
N VAL A 68 -13.18 17.04 0.37
CA VAL A 68 -12.88 17.18 -1.05
C VAL A 68 -13.83 18.19 -1.67
N ALA A 69 -13.27 19.27 -2.20
CA ALA A 69 -14.04 20.33 -2.86
C ALA A 69 -15.24 20.82 -2.01
N GLY A 70 -14.98 21.05 -0.72
CA GLY A 70 -15.96 21.59 0.24
C GLY A 70 -16.86 20.55 0.91
N GLU A 71 -16.82 19.28 0.50
CA GLU A 71 -17.61 18.22 1.17
C GLU A 71 -16.76 17.33 2.07
N PRO A 72 -17.18 17.09 3.32
CA PRO A 72 -16.49 16.19 4.23
C PRO A 72 -16.44 14.74 3.69
N VAL A 73 -15.28 14.08 3.89
CA VAL A 73 -15.07 12.66 3.54
C VAL A 73 -14.70 11.91 4.82
N ALA A 74 -15.63 11.15 5.35
CA ALA A 74 -15.54 10.48 6.65
C ALA A 74 -15.21 8.98 6.53
N THR A 75 -14.33 8.58 5.58
CA THR A 75 -13.92 7.18 5.40
C THR A 75 -12.66 6.86 6.19
N ASP A 76 -11.60 7.64 5.97
CA ASP A 76 -10.30 7.46 6.61
C ASP A 76 -10.03 8.57 7.65
N GLY A 77 -9.06 8.35 8.53
CA GLY A 77 -8.60 9.38 9.47
C GLY A 77 -7.66 10.40 8.81
N PRO A 78 -7.35 11.52 9.48
CA PRO A 78 -6.67 12.66 8.86
C PRO A 78 -5.14 12.52 8.73
N LEU A 79 -4.48 11.60 9.43
CA LEU A 79 -3.02 11.60 9.60
C LEU A 79 -2.25 11.54 8.27
N ALA A 80 -2.61 10.61 7.39
CA ALA A 80 -1.92 10.47 6.10
C ALA A 80 -2.10 11.73 5.25
N PHE A 81 -3.29 12.33 5.32
CA PHE A 81 -3.65 13.53 4.57
C PHE A 81 -2.99 14.78 5.14
N TRP A 82 -2.79 14.88 6.46
CA TRP A 82 -1.98 15.94 7.07
C TRP A 82 -0.56 15.97 6.51
N VAL A 83 0.08 14.79 6.46
CA VAL A 83 1.45 14.70 5.96
C VAL A 83 1.50 15.01 4.45
N GLY A 84 0.51 14.55 3.69
CA GLY A 84 0.38 14.85 2.27
C GLY A 84 0.09 16.32 1.98
N GLY A 85 -0.87 16.91 2.68
CA GLY A 85 -1.20 18.35 2.56
C GLY A 85 -0.02 19.25 2.95
N ALA A 86 0.69 18.91 4.04
CA ALA A 86 1.91 19.62 4.42
C ALA A 86 3.01 19.52 3.35
N SER A 87 3.15 18.35 2.72
CA SER A 87 4.08 18.16 1.61
C SER A 87 3.72 19.02 0.40
N ILE A 88 2.43 19.11 0.04
CA ILE A 88 1.95 20.01 -1.03
C ILE A 88 2.24 21.47 -0.65
N ALA A 89 1.92 21.88 0.56
CA ALA A 89 2.14 23.26 1.00
C ALA A 89 3.63 23.67 0.97
N LEU A 90 4.54 22.73 1.26
CA LEU A 90 5.99 22.99 1.30
C LEU A 90 6.65 22.87 -0.08
N PHE A 91 6.26 21.89 -0.87
CA PHE A 91 6.98 21.50 -2.09
C PHE A 91 6.15 21.65 -3.37
N GLY A 92 4.83 21.93 -3.28
CA GLY A 92 3.94 22.01 -4.44
C GLY A 92 4.37 23.05 -5.47
N ALA A 93 4.83 24.22 -5.01
CA ALA A 93 5.32 25.27 -5.90
C ALA A 93 6.57 24.89 -6.72
N ALA A 94 7.43 24.01 -6.18
CA ALA A 94 8.67 23.60 -6.84
C ALA A 94 8.52 22.32 -7.68
N LEU A 95 7.70 21.37 -7.22
CA LEU A 95 7.61 20.03 -7.83
C LEU A 95 6.27 19.78 -8.54
N GLY A 96 5.28 20.67 -8.34
CA GLY A 96 3.88 20.44 -8.68
C GLY A 96 3.14 19.64 -7.60
N ASP A 97 1.85 19.93 -7.43
CA ASP A 97 1.04 19.41 -6.33
C ASP A 97 0.95 17.87 -6.34
N THR A 98 0.82 17.27 -7.53
CA THR A 98 0.73 15.81 -7.68
C THR A 98 2.01 15.08 -7.27
N ALA A 99 3.18 15.63 -7.59
CA ALA A 99 4.46 15.07 -7.19
C ALA A 99 4.73 15.29 -5.70
N ALA A 100 4.41 16.50 -5.19
CA ALA A 100 4.56 16.82 -3.78
C ALA A 100 3.69 15.94 -2.88
N ALA A 101 2.44 15.62 -3.29
CA ALA A 101 1.55 14.72 -2.57
C ALA A 101 2.10 13.28 -2.42
N ARG A 102 3.00 12.87 -3.30
CA ARG A 102 3.59 11.52 -3.31
C ARG A 102 4.89 11.38 -2.52
N LEU A 103 5.55 12.47 -2.16
CA LEU A 103 6.77 12.41 -1.35
C LEU A 103 6.57 11.68 -0.01
N PRO A 104 5.48 11.89 0.74
CA PRO A 104 5.22 11.15 1.96
C PRO A 104 5.14 9.63 1.79
N THR A 105 4.75 9.13 0.62
CA THR A 105 4.72 7.69 0.33
C THR A 105 6.12 7.08 0.45
N ILE A 106 7.15 7.79 -0.03
CA ILE A 106 8.56 7.39 0.14
C ILE A 106 8.91 7.33 1.62
N LEU A 107 8.56 8.35 2.39
CA LEU A 107 8.83 8.40 3.83
C LEU A 107 8.16 7.22 4.57
N TRP A 108 6.87 6.96 4.31
CA TRP A 108 6.14 5.85 4.91
C TRP A 108 6.76 4.50 4.57
N PHE A 109 7.20 4.31 3.32
CA PHE A 109 7.86 3.07 2.91
C PHE A 109 9.20 2.86 3.61
N PHE A 110 10.02 3.91 3.80
CA PHE A 110 11.25 3.82 4.57
C PHE A 110 11.00 3.52 6.05
N ILE A 111 9.96 4.12 6.65
CA ILE A 111 9.55 3.80 8.03
C ILE A 111 9.13 2.33 8.12
N ALA A 112 8.30 1.85 7.18
CA ALA A 112 7.83 0.48 7.16
C ALA A 112 8.99 -0.52 7.06
N THR A 113 9.90 -0.32 6.10
CA THR A 113 11.05 -1.20 5.88
C THR A 113 12.02 -1.18 7.06
N ALA A 114 12.30 -0.01 7.62
CA ALA A 114 13.15 0.09 8.82
C ALA A 114 12.51 -0.62 10.02
N ALA A 115 11.23 -0.35 10.30
CA ALA A 115 10.52 -0.97 11.42
C ALA A 115 10.46 -2.50 11.28
N LEU A 116 10.14 -3.00 10.08
CA LEU A 116 10.08 -4.43 9.79
C LEU A 116 11.46 -5.10 9.92
N TRP A 117 12.52 -4.41 9.44
CA TRP A 117 13.89 -4.88 9.58
C TRP A 117 14.30 -5.02 11.06
N TYR A 118 14.05 -3.96 11.85
CA TYR A 118 14.37 -3.99 13.29
C TYR A 118 13.50 -4.99 14.06
N ALA A 119 12.23 -5.15 13.72
CA ALA A 119 11.36 -6.17 14.31
C ALA A 119 11.91 -7.58 14.08
N THR A 120 12.26 -7.88 12.82
CA THR A 120 12.83 -9.18 12.46
C THR A 120 14.18 -9.42 13.13
N LEU A 121 15.06 -8.39 13.19
CA LEU A 121 16.33 -8.45 13.89
C LEU A 121 16.14 -8.83 15.38
N GLN A 122 15.21 -8.14 16.07
CA GLN A 122 14.95 -8.39 17.49
C GLN A 122 14.41 -9.80 17.75
N LEU A 123 13.48 -10.26 16.91
CA LEU A 123 12.93 -11.61 17.01
C LEU A 123 13.98 -12.68 16.66
N GLY A 124 14.80 -12.44 15.63
CA GLY A 124 15.83 -13.37 15.18
C GLY A 124 16.99 -13.52 16.17
N ARG A 125 17.29 -12.50 17.00
CA ARG A 125 18.34 -12.55 18.03
C ARG A 125 17.95 -13.27 19.31
N ARG A 126 16.70 -13.70 19.45
CA ARG A 126 16.25 -14.41 20.64
C ARG A 126 16.86 -15.81 20.71
N GLU A 127 17.15 -16.27 21.92
CA GLU A 127 17.71 -17.61 22.15
C GLU A 127 16.86 -18.71 21.52
N GLU A 128 15.53 -18.58 21.64
CA GLU A 128 14.58 -19.56 21.12
C GLU A 128 14.52 -19.62 19.58
N ALA A 129 15.04 -18.61 18.89
CA ALA A 129 15.10 -18.51 17.44
C ALA A 129 16.43 -18.97 16.85
N GLN A 130 17.47 -19.16 17.70
CA GLN A 130 18.83 -19.45 17.24
C GLN A 130 18.92 -20.77 16.46
N PRO A 131 19.80 -20.85 15.46
CA PRO A 131 20.08 -22.11 14.76
C PRO A 131 20.68 -23.15 15.70
N VAL A 132 20.59 -24.41 15.29
CA VAL A 132 21.24 -25.51 16.02
C VAL A 132 22.76 -25.33 15.99
N ALA A 133 23.38 -25.45 17.16
CA ALA A 133 24.84 -25.45 17.26
C ALA A 133 25.46 -26.64 16.52
N PHE A 134 26.56 -26.43 15.80
CA PHE A 134 27.28 -27.49 15.14
C PHE A 134 28.29 -28.17 16.09
N ALA A 135 28.52 -29.46 15.89
CA ALA A 135 29.41 -30.22 16.75
C ALA A 135 30.83 -29.67 16.85
N PHE A 136 31.30 -28.97 15.80
CA PHE A 136 32.64 -28.38 15.71
C PHE A 136 32.61 -26.84 15.66
N GLY A 137 31.48 -26.21 16.00
CA GLY A 137 31.32 -24.77 15.86
C GLY A 137 31.13 -24.33 14.40
N GLY A 138 31.17 -23.00 14.16
CA GLY A 138 31.02 -22.41 12.82
C GLY A 138 29.57 -22.03 12.48
N GLU A 139 28.66 -22.12 13.44
CA GLU A 139 27.32 -21.55 13.35
C GLU A 139 27.36 -20.01 13.34
N ALA A 140 26.29 -19.39 12.80
CA ALA A 140 26.14 -17.95 12.81
C ALA A 140 25.99 -17.41 14.25
N THR A 141 26.62 -16.26 14.53
CA THR A 141 26.37 -15.55 15.80
C THR A 141 24.91 -15.05 15.84
N ASP A 142 24.35 -14.85 17.06
CA ASP A 142 23.01 -14.31 17.27
C ASP A 142 22.77 -13.00 16.49
N ARG A 143 23.79 -12.15 16.44
CA ARG A 143 23.75 -10.86 15.72
C ARG A 143 23.75 -11.05 14.21
N ASP A 144 24.60 -11.92 13.69
CA ASP A 144 24.71 -12.15 12.24
C ASP A 144 23.49 -12.90 11.72
N TYR A 145 22.98 -13.88 12.48
CA TYR A 145 21.74 -14.58 12.18
C TYR A 145 20.52 -13.63 12.15
N GLY A 146 20.35 -12.84 13.23
CA GLY A 146 19.23 -11.88 13.31
C GLY A 146 19.26 -10.85 12.18
N ARG A 147 20.47 -10.36 11.82
CA ARG A 147 20.64 -9.43 10.70
C ARG A 147 20.32 -10.09 9.35
N MET A 148 20.81 -11.29 9.12
CA MET A 148 20.52 -12.05 7.89
C MET A 148 19.02 -12.29 7.73
N LEU A 149 18.31 -12.68 8.80
CA LEU A 149 16.85 -12.81 8.80
C LEU A 149 16.15 -11.49 8.45
N ALA A 150 16.62 -10.37 9.00
CA ALA A 150 16.07 -9.05 8.73
C ALA A 150 16.27 -8.63 7.26
N ASP A 151 17.44 -8.93 6.70
CA ASP A 151 17.74 -8.70 5.30
C ASP A 151 16.84 -9.57 4.39
N VAL A 152 16.67 -10.85 4.74
CA VAL A 152 15.77 -11.79 4.04
C VAL A 152 14.32 -11.31 4.10
N ALA A 153 13.85 -10.83 5.25
CA ALA A 153 12.50 -10.29 5.40
C ALA A 153 12.23 -9.14 4.44
N LEU A 154 13.13 -8.16 4.34
CA LEU A 154 12.97 -7.06 3.38
C LEU A 154 13.03 -7.52 1.92
N LEU A 155 13.95 -8.43 1.59
CA LEU A 155 14.01 -8.98 0.25
C LEU A 155 12.73 -9.72 -0.13
N LEU A 156 12.12 -10.48 0.79
CA LEU A 156 10.84 -11.14 0.58
C LEU A 156 9.69 -10.14 0.42
N LEU A 157 9.68 -9.04 1.18
CA LEU A 157 8.73 -7.94 0.96
C LEU A 157 8.86 -7.38 -0.46
N LEU A 158 10.10 -7.05 -0.88
CA LEU A 158 10.37 -6.52 -2.22
C LEU A 158 10.13 -7.54 -3.35
N ALA A 159 10.11 -8.84 -3.06
CA ALA A 159 9.78 -9.90 -4.00
C ALA A 159 8.26 -10.15 -4.13
N THR A 160 7.42 -9.42 -3.37
CA THR A 160 5.97 -9.60 -3.36
C THR A 160 5.30 -8.55 -4.22
N ALA A 161 4.61 -8.97 -5.28
CA ALA A 161 4.05 -8.06 -6.29
C ALA A 161 2.75 -7.37 -5.83
N GLY A 162 1.91 -8.04 -5.01
CA GLY A 162 0.61 -7.52 -4.61
C GLY A 162 0.64 -6.12 -3.99
N PRO A 163 1.54 -5.81 -3.06
CA PRO A 163 1.62 -4.51 -2.40
C PRO A 163 2.04 -3.33 -3.28
N ILE A 164 2.58 -3.57 -4.49
CA ILE A 164 3.16 -2.51 -5.32
C ILE A 164 2.19 -1.35 -5.53
N VAL A 165 0.97 -1.62 -5.98
CA VAL A 165 0.00 -0.56 -6.29
C VAL A 165 -0.36 0.23 -5.04
N ALA A 166 -0.82 -0.46 -3.98
CA ALA A 166 -1.23 0.18 -2.72
C ALA A 166 -0.12 1.01 -2.06
N LEU A 167 1.14 0.60 -2.21
CA LEU A 167 2.30 1.32 -1.66
C LEU A 167 2.76 2.51 -2.52
N HIS A 168 2.20 2.71 -3.73
CA HIS A 168 2.56 3.82 -4.62
C HIS A 168 1.46 4.87 -4.77
N GLU A 169 0.34 4.73 -4.08
CA GLU A 169 -0.80 5.66 -4.14
C GLU A 169 -0.75 6.73 -3.05
N THR A 170 -1.46 7.83 -3.27
CA THR A 170 -1.66 8.93 -2.30
C THR A 170 -2.82 8.64 -1.35
N THR A 171 -2.97 7.37 -0.95
CA THR A 171 -4.00 6.90 -0.03
C THR A 171 -3.48 6.83 1.41
N SER A 172 -4.32 6.42 2.32
CA SER A 172 -3.93 6.10 3.70
C SER A 172 -3.13 4.79 3.83
N ALA A 173 -3.11 3.93 2.80
CA ALA A 173 -2.54 2.58 2.84
C ALA A 173 -1.01 2.56 3.14
N PRO A 174 -0.14 3.39 2.50
CA PRO A 174 1.28 3.41 2.83
C PRO A 174 1.57 3.78 4.28
N ALA A 175 0.84 4.77 4.81
CA ALA A 175 0.96 5.19 6.20
C ALA A 175 0.48 4.08 7.15
N ALA A 176 -0.66 3.46 6.87
CA ALA A 176 -1.20 2.37 7.67
C ALA A 176 -0.23 1.17 7.73
N PHE A 177 0.37 0.80 6.61
CA PHE A 177 1.38 -0.26 6.55
C PHE A 177 2.63 0.09 7.39
N ALA A 178 3.11 1.33 7.30
CA ALA A 178 4.24 1.79 8.10
C ALA A 178 3.95 1.74 9.60
N LEU A 179 2.78 2.20 10.01
CA LEU A 179 2.35 2.20 11.41
C LEU A 179 2.13 0.79 11.94
N GLN A 180 1.61 -0.11 11.14
CA GLN A 180 1.54 -1.52 11.48
C GLN A 180 2.93 -2.13 11.68
N CYS A 181 3.88 -1.87 10.79
CA CYS A 181 5.27 -2.33 10.95
C CYS A 181 5.91 -1.74 12.22
N MET A 182 5.64 -0.47 12.54
CA MET A 182 6.08 0.17 13.79
C MET A 182 5.48 -0.50 15.03
N ALA A 183 4.18 -0.85 15.00
CA ALA A 183 3.54 -1.57 16.10
C ALA A 183 4.18 -2.96 16.28
N ILE A 184 4.46 -3.67 15.21
CA ILE A 184 5.15 -4.97 15.22
C ILE A 184 6.57 -4.83 15.80
N TYR A 185 7.30 -3.79 15.41
CA TYR A 185 8.61 -3.49 16.00
C TYR A 185 8.50 -3.18 17.50
N GLY A 186 7.49 -2.41 17.89
CA GLY A 186 7.20 -2.13 19.31
C GLY A 186 6.94 -3.41 20.11
N LEU A 187 6.17 -4.34 19.56
CA LEU A 187 5.92 -5.66 20.19
C LEU A 187 7.21 -6.48 20.32
N ALA A 188 8.03 -6.54 19.28
CA ALA A 188 9.32 -7.23 19.33
C ALA A 188 10.27 -6.60 20.37
N LEU A 189 10.33 -5.28 20.43
CA LEU A 189 11.07 -4.52 21.44
C LEU A 189 10.53 -4.78 22.86
N GLY A 190 9.21 -4.88 23.00
CA GLY A 190 8.50 -5.12 24.26
C GLY A 190 8.87 -6.43 24.95
N LEU A 191 9.35 -7.42 24.18
CA LEU A 191 9.86 -8.66 24.73
C LEU A 191 11.14 -8.47 25.58
N GLN A 192 11.89 -7.39 25.38
CA GLN A 192 13.11 -7.05 26.12
C GLN A 192 12.91 -5.80 26.99
N ARG A 193 12.18 -4.78 26.47
CA ARG A 193 11.91 -3.49 27.11
C ARG A 193 10.39 -3.24 27.16
N PRO A 194 9.68 -3.85 28.12
CA PRO A 194 8.22 -3.91 28.12
C PRO A 194 7.51 -2.56 28.00
N VAL A 195 7.96 -1.55 28.76
CA VAL A 195 7.34 -0.21 28.74
C VAL A 195 7.62 0.52 27.43
N ALA A 196 8.89 0.55 26.98
CA ALA A 196 9.25 1.23 25.72
C ALA A 196 8.56 0.60 24.51
N GLY A 197 8.48 -0.75 24.49
CA GLY A 197 7.75 -1.47 23.46
C GLY A 197 6.25 -1.17 23.50
N ALA A 198 5.64 -1.11 24.70
CA ALA A 198 4.23 -0.79 24.85
C ALA A 198 3.89 0.65 24.43
N VAL A 199 4.75 1.63 24.74
CA VAL A 199 4.61 3.02 24.26
C VAL A 199 4.63 3.07 22.75
N LEU A 200 5.66 2.48 22.13
CA LEU A 200 5.79 2.49 20.66
C LEU A 200 4.62 1.79 19.96
N THR A 201 4.22 0.63 20.47
CA THR A 201 3.06 -0.12 19.94
C THR A 201 1.77 0.68 20.11
N GLY A 202 1.52 1.24 21.28
CA GLY A 202 0.31 2.01 21.55
C GLY A 202 0.22 3.26 20.69
N VAL A 203 1.29 4.05 20.59
CA VAL A 203 1.33 5.22 19.72
C VAL A 203 1.10 4.84 18.27
N ALA A 204 1.75 3.77 17.77
CA ALA A 204 1.56 3.31 16.40
C ALA A 204 0.12 2.87 16.11
N ILE A 205 -0.55 2.20 17.08
CA ILE A 205 -1.98 1.82 16.96
C ILE A 205 -2.88 3.06 16.98
N GLY A 206 -2.61 4.03 17.87
CA GLY A 206 -3.36 5.29 17.90
C GLY A 206 -3.25 6.08 16.60
N LEU A 207 -2.04 6.15 16.03
CA LEU A 207 -1.81 6.77 14.73
C LEU A 207 -2.46 5.97 13.59
N LEU A 208 -2.49 4.63 13.66
CA LEU A 208 -3.18 3.78 12.71
C LEU A 208 -4.70 4.02 12.73
N LEU A 209 -5.28 4.21 13.91
CA LEU A 209 -6.69 4.61 14.07
C LEU A 209 -6.95 5.96 13.39
N LEU A 210 -6.04 6.92 13.51
CA LEU A 210 -6.09 8.21 12.82
C LEU A 210 -5.75 8.13 11.31
N THR A 211 -5.46 6.95 10.78
CA THR A 211 -5.08 6.76 9.37
C THR A 211 -6.17 5.98 8.62
N ARG A 212 -6.39 4.73 9.00
CA ARG A 212 -7.29 3.79 8.28
C ARG A 212 -8.58 3.50 9.06
N GLY A 213 -8.81 4.19 10.18
CA GLY A 213 -10.01 4.00 11.00
C GLY A 213 -9.93 2.83 11.98
N ALA A 214 -11.11 2.49 12.54
CA ALA A 214 -11.19 1.61 13.71
C ALA A 214 -10.87 0.14 13.41
N GLN A 215 -11.23 -0.37 12.24
CA GLN A 215 -11.22 -1.80 11.95
C GLN A 215 -9.79 -2.40 11.99
N PRO A 216 -8.77 -1.91 11.23
CA PRO A 216 -7.43 -2.47 11.32
C PRO A 216 -6.73 -2.17 12.65
N ALA A 217 -7.03 -1.02 13.27
CA ALA A 217 -6.48 -0.66 14.57
C ALA A 217 -7.01 -1.57 15.69
N LEU A 218 -8.29 -1.97 15.64
CA LEU A 218 -8.90 -2.89 16.61
C LEU A 218 -8.21 -4.26 16.60
N TRP A 219 -8.11 -4.89 15.43
CA TRP A 219 -7.54 -6.24 15.33
C TRP A 219 -6.05 -6.28 15.68
N LEU A 220 -5.30 -5.26 15.24
CA LEU A 220 -3.91 -5.10 15.65
C LEU A 220 -3.79 -4.84 17.16
N GLY A 221 -4.67 -3.99 17.70
CA GLY A 221 -4.71 -3.64 19.13
C GLY A 221 -5.03 -4.84 20.02
N LEU A 222 -6.01 -5.67 19.62
CA LEU A 222 -6.34 -6.90 20.34
C LEU A 222 -5.16 -7.88 20.38
N ALA A 223 -4.51 -8.11 19.25
CA ALA A 223 -3.31 -8.95 19.19
C ALA A 223 -2.17 -8.37 20.05
N ALA A 224 -1.96 -7.07 19.96
CA ALA A 224 -0.94 -6.37 20.76
C ALA A 224 -1.23 -6.45 22.27
N LEU A 225 -2.49 -6.33 22.66
CA LEU A 225 -2.92 -6.48 24.06
C LEU A 225 -2.64 -7.89 24.58
N VAL A 226 -2.93 -8.94 23.80
CA VAL A 226 -2.66 -10.32 24.18
C VAL A 226 -1.15 -10.54 24.39
N VAL A 227 -0.31 -10.08 23.46
CA VAL A 227 1.16 -10.20 23.57
C VAL A 227 1.67 -9.44 24.79
N THR A 228 1.22 -8.18 24.96
CA THR A 228 1.66 -7.33 26.08
C THR A 228 1.18 -7.88 27.42
N ALA A 229 -0.03 -8.40 27.50
CA ALA A 229 -0.55 -9.03 28.72
C ALA A 229 0.21 -10.31 29.07
N ALA A 230 0.54 -11.16 28.10
CA ALA A 230 1.31 -12.37 28.33
C ALA A 230 2.73 -12.07 28.85
N THR A 231 3.38 -11.06 28.31
CA THR A 231 4.71 -10.60 28.76
C THR A 231 4.66 -9.90 30.14
N SER A 232 3.63 -9.09 30.37
CA SER A 232 3.40 -8.38 31.64
C SER A 232 3.12 -9.31 32.81
N ARG A 233 2.30 -10.35 32.58
CA ARG A 233 2.02 -11.38 33.62
C ARG A 233 3.28 -12.11 34.06
N ARG A 234 4.15 -12.48 33.10
CA ARG A 234 5.44 -13.13 33.42
C ARG A 234 6.36 -12.23 34.23
N ALA A 235 6.27 -10.91 34.03
CA ALA A 235 7.09 -9.92 34.70
C ALA A 235 6.45 -9.35 35.99
N GLY A 236 5.20 -9.72 36.32
CA GLY A 236 4.44 -9.18 37.47
C GLY A 236 4.17 -7.66 37.38
N ARG A 237 4.02 -7.12 36.17
CA ARG A 237 3.93 -5.67 35.93
C ARG A 237 2.70 -5.33 35.09
N SER A 238 1.86 -4.39 35.56
CA SER A 238 0.68 -3.88 34.81
C SER A 238 0.97 -2.62 33.97
N ARG A 239 2.05 -1.89 34.27
CA ARG A 239 2.42 -0.66 33.58
C ARG A 239 2.45 -0.75 32.04
N PRO A 240 2.99 -1.82 31.39
CA PRO A 240 2.99 -1.91 29.95
C PRO A 240 1.60 -1.94 29.33
N ILE A 241 0.60 -2.56 29.99
CA ILE A 241 -0.78 -2.56 29.50
C ILE A 241 -1.38 -1.17 29.54
N ALA A 242 -1.20 -0.45 30.65
CA ALA A 242 -1.70 0.91 30.79
C ALA A 242 -1.05 1.86 29.76
N THR A 243 0.26 1.72 29.51
CA THR A 243 0.97 2.53 28.49
C THR A 243 0.56 2.19 27.08
N LEU A 244 0.28 0.92 26.75
CA LEU A 244 -0.27 0.51 25.47
C LEU A 244 -1.62 1.18 25.22
N LEU A 245 -2.55 1.05 26.15
CA LEU A 245 -3.90 1.63 26.04
C LEU A 245 -3.86 3.17 26.00
N GLY A 246 -3.08 3.79 26.88
CA GLY A 246 -2.91 5.25 26.89
C GLY A 246 -2.35 5.77 25.57
N GLY A 247 -1.30 5.14 25.03
CA GLY A 247 -0.71 5.49 23.75
C GLY A 247 -1.67 5.32 22.58
N SER A 248 -2.52 4.28 22.62
CA SER A 248 -3.49 4.01 21.56
C SER A 248 -4.64 5.00 21.53
N LEU A 249 -5.02 5.59 22.66
CA LEU A 249 -6.21 6.43 22.77
C LEU A 249 -5.89 7.93 22.82
N LEU A 250 -4.73 8.34 23.29
CA LEU A 250 -4.41 9.74 23.57
C LEU A 250 -4.52 10.63 22.32
N LEU A 251 -3.84 10.27 21.24
CA LEU A 251 -3.83 11.08 20.01
C LEU A 251 -5.18 11.09 19.29
N PRO A 252 -5.88 9.94 19.11
CA PRO A 252 -7.22 9.95 18.56
C PRO A 252 -8.21 10.78 19.41
N ALA A 253 -8.18 10.64 20.72
CA ALA A 253 -9.05 11.42 21.61
C ALA A 253 -8.77 12.93 21.53
N ALA A 254 -7.49 13.33 21.42
CA ALA A 254 -7.13 14.73 21.25
C ALA A 254 -7.64 15.31 19.93
N TRP A 255 -7.53 14.55 18.82
CA TRP A 255 -8.10 14.98 17.53
C TRP A 255 -9.62 15.07 17.57
N MET A 256 -10.31 14.06 18.10
CA MET A 256 -11.78 14.09 18.22
C MET A 256 -12.25 15.27 19.07
N ALA A 257 -11.57 15.56 20.18
CA ALA A 257 -11.87 16.72 21.01
C ALA A 257 -11.65 18.04 20.25
N ALA A 258 -10.56 18.16 19.48
CA ALA A 258 -10.29 19.35 18.67
C ALA A 258 -11.36 19.57 17.60
N VAL A 259 -11.79 18.49 16.92
CA VAL A 259 -12.88 18.54 15.91
C VAL A 259 -14.17 19.09 16.52
N VAL A 260 -14.58 18.56 17.68
CA VAL A 260 -15.81 19.02 18.37
C VAL A 260 -15.65 20.47 18.87
N MET A 261 -14.51 20.83 19.44
CA MET A 261 -14.27 22.17 19.95
C MET A 261 -14.28 23.25 18.85
N VAL A 262 -13.74 22.93 17.67
CA VAL A 262 -13.60 23.91 16.57
C VAL A 262 -14.87 23.96 15.70
N HIS A 263 -15.50 22.82 15.44
CA HIS A 263 -16.60 22.70 14.47
C HIS A 263 -17.97 22.44 15.11
N GLY A 264 -18.06 22.29 16.44
CA GLY A 264 -19.31 22.12 17.17
C GLY A 264 -20.17 20.97 16.68
N GLU A 265 -21.43 21.26 16.30
CA GLU A 265 -22.39 20.24 15.82
C GLU A 265 -21.93 19.60 14.50
N ALA A 266 -21.37 20.37 13.56
CA ALA A 266 -20.85 19.83 12.31
C ALA A 266 -19.67 18.86 12.55
N GLY A 267 -18.81 19.16 13.52
CA GLY A 267 -17.74 18.28 13.94
C GLY A 267 -18.23 16.99 14.58
N SER A 268 -19.25 17.07 15.44
CA SER A 268 -19.86 15.88 16.05
C SER A 268 -20.59 15.00 15.02
N ALA A 269 -21.28 15.60 14.04
CA ALA A 269 -21.90 14.89 12.94
C ALA A 269 -20.85 14.16 12.10
N TYR A 270 -19.74 14.85 11.74
CA TYR A 270 -18.62 14.22 11.02
C TYR A 270 -18.03 13.02 11.77
N LEU A 271 -17.76 13.17 13.08
CA LEU A 271 -17.22 12.07 13.88
C LEU A 271 -18.20 10.90 14.01
N SER A 272 -19.50 11.19 14.06
CA SER A 272 -20.55 10.16 14.01
C SER A 272 -20.52 9.39 12.70
N ASP A 273 -20.42 10.08 11.57
CA ASP A 273 -20.34 9.45 10.24
C ASP A 273 -19.04 8.64 10.08
N TRP A 274 -17.93 9.17 10.56
CA TRP A 274 -16.65 8.46 10.56
C TRP A 274 -16.68 7.19 11.42
N ALA A 275 -17.24 7.25 12.62
CA ALA A 275 -17.39 6.07 13.46
C ALA A 275 -18.37 5.04 12.86
N GLN A 276 -19.49 5.53 12.28
CA GLN A 276 -20.45 4.66 11.62
C GLN A 276 -19.92 4.02 10.34
N SER A 277 -19.07 4.70 9.56
CA SER A 277 -18.44 4.11 8.38
C SER A 277 -17.63 2.88 8.75
N GLY A 278 -16.78 2.97 9.78
CA GLY A 278 -16.02 1.84 10.30
C GLY A 278 -16.88 0.69 10.85
N LEU A 279 -18.07 0.99 11.41
CA LEU A 279 -19.02 -0.03 11.90
C LEU A 279 -19.83 -0.66 10.75
N ARG A 280 -20.22 0.13 9.74
CA ARG A 280 -20.95 -0.38 8.56
C ARG A 280 -20.13 -1.34 7.71
N ASP A 281 -18.81 -1.20 7.74
CA ASP A 281 -17.90 -2.11 7.05
C ASP A 281 -17.76 -3.46 7.75
N PHE A 282 -18.23 -3.59 8.99
CA PHE A 282 -18.23 -4.86 9.69
C PHE A 282 -19.37 -5.76 9.20
N SER A 283 -19.07 -7.00 8.85
CA SER A 283 -20.04 -8.03 8.47
C SER A 283 -19.62 -9.41 8.97
N TRP A 284 -20.60 -10.32 9.10
CA TRP A 284 -20.26 -11.72 9.36
C TRP A 284 -19.60 -12.34 8.13
N PRO A 285 -18.55 -13.18 8.32
CA PRO A 285 -17.90 -13.86 7.22
C PRO A 285 -18.88 -14.69 6.39
N THR A 286 -18.85 -14.52 5.08
CA THR A 286 -19.62 -15.34 4.13
C THR A 286 -18.69 -16.31 3.40
N ALA A 287 -19.22 -17.46 2.97
CA ALA A 287 -18.44 -18.44 2.21
C ALA A 287 -17.87 -17.82 0.92
N ALA A 288 -18.64 -16.96 0.24
CA ALA A 288 -18.19 -16.26 -0.96
C ALA A 288 -17.06 -15.26 -0.65
N GLY A 289 -17.17 -14.49 0.44
CA GLY A 289 -16.13 -13.57 0.90
C GLY A 289 -14.84 -14.29 1.29
N ILE A 290 -14.93 -15.39 2.03
CA ILE A 290 -13.75 -16.22 2.38
C ILE A 290 -13.10 -16.80 1.12
N ALA A 291 -13.87 -17.31 0.16
CA ALA A 291 -13.34 -17.86 -1.10
C ALA A 291 -12.66 -16.78 -1.95
N TRP A 292 -13.24 -15.57 -2.00
CA TRP A 292 -12.62 -14.43 -2.66
C TRP A 292 -11.31 -14.04 -1.97
N LEU A 293 -11.33 -13.92 -0.63
CA LEU A 293 -10.15 -13.56 0.17
C LEU A 293 -9.02 -14.58 -0.04
N ALA A 294 -9.31 -15.89 0.04
CA ALA A 294 -8.32 -16.93 -0.16
C ALA A 294 -7.71 -16.89 -1.58
N ARG A 295 -8.54 -16.68 -2.61
CA ARG A 295 -8.10 -16.59 -4.00
C ARG A 295 -7.24 -15.34 -4.22
N THR A 296 -7.66 -14.21 -3.70
CA THR A 296 -6.93 -12.94 -3.84
C THR A 296 -5.64 -12.95 -3.05
N ALA A 297 -5.66 -13.43 -1.80
CA ALA A 297 -4.47 -13.58 -0.97
C ALA A 297 -3.42 -14.50 -1.60
N ALA A 298 -3.84 -15.55 -2.30
CA ALA A 298 -2.92 -16.51 -2.92
C ALA A 298 -1.96 -15.87 -3.92
N TRP A 299 -2.43 -14.96 -4.76
CA TRP A 299 -1.56 -14.24 -5.71
C TRP A 299 -0.97 -12.96 -5.12
N TYR A 300 -1.74 -12.23 -4.29
CA TYR A 300 -1.31 -10.95 -3.70
C TYR A 300 -0.10 -11.12 -2.77
N THR A 301 -0.11 -12.17 -1.96
CA THR A 301 0.94 -12.42 -0.96
C THR A 301 1.99 -13.43 -1.40
N PHE A 302 1.99 -13.89 -2.66
CA PHE A 302 3.06 -14.74 -3.19
C PHE A 302 4.37 -13.94 -3.33
N PRO A 303 5.53 -14.46 -2.87
CA PRO A 303 5.83 -15.82 -2.37
C PRO A 303 5.74 -15.98 -0.84
N LEU A 304 5.17 -15.03 -0.10
CA LEU A 304 5.20 -15.03 1.37
C LEU A 304 4.41 -16.19 1.99
N TRP A 305 3.16 -16.43 1.51
CA TRP A 305 2.29 -17.41 2.14
C TRP A 305 2.82 -18.85 2.09
N PRO A 306 3.42 -19.36 1.00
CA PRO A 306 3.99 -20.71 1.00
C PRO A 306 5.14 -20.85 1.99
N LEU A 307 6.00 -19.79 2.09
CA LEU A 307 7.09 -19.75 3.04
C LEU A 307 6.60 -19.64 4.49
N ALA A 308 5.52 -18.90 4.74
CA ALA A 308 4.88 -18.80 6.04
C ALA A 308 4.27 -20.16 6.48
N VAL A 309 3.58 -20.84 5.58
CA VAL A 309 3.07 -22.21 5.84
C VAL A 309 4.22 -23.16 6.14
N TRP A 310 5.30 -23.08 5.36
CA TRP A 310 6.50 -23.86 5.61
C TRP A 310 7.13 -23.53 6.97
N ALA A 311 7.17 -22.24 7.36
CA ALA A 311 7.63 -21.86 8.69
C ALA A 311 6.82 -22.53 9.79
N LEU A 312 5.49 -22.48 9.72
CA LEU A 312 4.61 -23.09 10.72
C LEU A 312 4.82 -24.61 10.81
N TYR A 313 5.03 -25.28 9.67
CA TYR A 313 5.34 -26.70 9.65
C TYR A 313 6.73 -26.99 10.24
N ALA A 314 7.75 -26.26 9.85
CA ALA A 314 9.12 -26.46 10.30
C ALA A 314 9.27 -26.18 11.80
N TRP A 315 8.63 -25.10 12.29
CA TRP A 315 8.66 -24.68 13.70
C TRP A 315 7.49 -25.23 14.54
N ARG A 316 6.77 -26.26 14.07
CA ARG A 316 5.56 -26.79 14.74
C ARG A 316 5.76 -27.19 16.20
N HIS A 317 6.95 -27.60 16.60
CA HIS A 317 7.30 -27.94 17.99
C HIS A 317 7.65 -26.69 18.84
N GLY A 318 7.81 -25.52 18.20
CA GLY A 318 8.11 -24.23 18.81
C GLY A 318 7.15 -23.11 18.43
N VAL A 319 5.94 -23.43 17.99
CA VAL A 319 4.96 -22.42 17.49
C VAL A 319 4.54 -21.41 18.56
N THR A 320 4.60 -21.81 19.85
CA THR A 320 4.31 -20.92 21.00
C THR A 320 5.48 -20.02 21.39
N ARG A 321 6.64 -20.16 20.75
CA ARG A 321 7.79 -19.32 21.01
C ARG A 321 7.57 -17.91 20.44
N PRO A 322 8.05 -16.87 21.10
CA PRO A 322 7.72 -15.48 20.75
C PRO A 322 7.96 -15.12 19.28
N HIS A 323 9.05 -15.59 18.66
CA HIS A 323 9.41 -15.24 17.27
C HIS A 323 8.43 -15.80 16.23
N ILE A 324 7.73 -16.92 16.52
CA ILE A 324 6.66 -17.45 15.67
C ILE A 324 5.29 -17.01 16.17
N ALA A 325 5.05 -17.10 17.50
CA ALA A 325 3.75 -16.85 18.10
C ALA A 325 3.26 -15.41 17.86
N VAL A 326 4.14 -14.41 17.97
CA VAL A 326 3.77 -13.01 17.73
C VAL A 326 3.33 -12.81 16.27
N ALA A 327 4.11 -13.29 15.32
CA ALA A 327 3.77 -13.14 13.89
C ALA A 327 2.49 -13.91 13.52
N LEU A 328 2.31 -15.13 14.08
CA LEU A 328 1.11 -15.94 13.86
C LEU A 328 -0.14 -15.28 14.45
N LEU A 329 -0.06 -14.77 15.69
CA LEU A 329 -1.18 -14.10 16.34
C LEU A 329 -1.61 -12.85 15.57
N LEU A 330 -0.64 -12.06 15.11
CA LEU A 330 -0.89 -10.89 14.27
C LEU A 330 -1.54 -11.30 12.94
N LEU A 331 -1.04 -12.35 12.29
CA LEU A 331 -1.61 -12.84 11.03
C LEU A 331 -3.06 -13.32 11.23
N VAL A 332 -3.33 -14.08 12.30
CA VAL A 332 -4.69 -14.56 12.62
C VAL A 332 -5.62 -13.38 12.90
N ALA A 333 -5.20 -12.40 13.69
CA ALA A 333 -5.99 -11.23 14.00
C ALA A 333 -6.33 -10.44 12.71
N GLN A 334 -5.35 -10.20 11.83
CA GLN A 334 -5.59 -9.52 10.57
C GLN A 334 -6.46 -10.35 9.61
N ALA A 335 -6.29 -11.67 9.56
CA ALA A 335 -7.14 -12.55 8.75
C ALA A 335 -8.61 -12.52 9.22
N ILE A 336 -8.85 -12.49 10.53
CA ILE A 336 -10.19 -12.31 11.09
C ILE A 336 -10.73 -10.92 10.69
N GLY A 337 -9.90 -9.88 10.82
CA GLY A 337 -10.25 -8.54 10.39
C GLY A 337 -10.71 -8.50 8.93
N LEU A 338 -9.90 -9.05 8.03
CA LEU A 338 -10.21 -9.12 6.60
C LEU A 338 -11.48 -9.96 6.31
N ALA A 339 -11.67 -11.07 7.01
CA ALA A 339 -12.84 -11.92 6.84
C ALA A 339 -14.14 -11.26 7.33
N THR A 340 -14.05 -10.27 8.22
CA THR A 340 -15.20 -9.52 8.78
C THR A 340 -15.47 -8.21 8.05
N LEU A 341 -14.73 -7.87 6.99
CA LEU A 341 -15.05 -6.73 6.13
C LEU A 341 -16.23 -7.07 5.21
N ARG A 342 -17.18 -6.12 5.08
CA ARG A 342 -18.33 -6.23 4.18
C ARG A 342 -17.90 -6.27 2.71
N SER A 343 -16.93 -5.44 2.34
CA SER A 343 -16.34 -5.38 1.01
C SER A 343 -14.83 -5.22 1.16
N SER A 344 -14.09 -6.32 1.11
CA SER A 344 -12.64 -6.26 1.11
C SER A 344 -12.09 -5.98 -0.29
N GLY A 345 -11.24 -4.98 -0.39
CA GLY A 345 -10.41 -4.70 -1.56
C GLY A 345 -9.10 -5.49 -1.54
N ALA A 346 -8.39 -5.53 -2.67
CA ALA A 346 -7.06 -6.14 -2.72
C ALA A 346 -6.07 -5.40 -1.79
N ASP A 347 -6.25 -4.09 -1.61
CA ASP A 347 -5.37 -3.24 -0.80
C ASP A 347 -5.49 -3.50 0.70
N ASP A 348 -6.65 -4.01 1.17
CA ASP A 348 -6.82 -4.42 2.56
C ASP A 348 -5.91 -5.60 2.94
N LEU A 349 -5.54 -6.45 1.95
CA LEU A 349 -4.59 -7.54 2.17
C LEU A 349 -3.19 -7.06 2.59
N LEU A 350 -2.87 -5.78 2.40
CA LEU A 350 -1.63 -5.17 2.86
C LEU A 350 -1.43 -5.37 4.37
N HIS A 351 -2.51 -5.42 5.15
CA HIS A 351 -2.46 -5.68 6.59
C HIS A 351 -1.96 -7.09 6.95
N ALA A 352 -2.08 -8.07 6.06
CA ALA A 352 -1.54 -9.42 6.27
C ALA A 352 -0.05 -9.54 5.86
N VAL A 353 0.48 -8.59 5.08
CA VAL A 353 1.82 -8.69 4.49
C VAL A 353 2.92 -8.68 5.56
N ALA A 354 2.91 -7.74 6.50
CA ALA A 354 3.98 -7.63 7.50
C ALA A 354 4.12 -8.88 8.38
N PRO A 355 3.07 -9.47 8.98
CA PRO A 355 3.19 -10.72 9.72
C PRO A 355 3.56 -11.90 8.83
N LEU A 356 3.11 -11.95 7.56
CA LEU A 356 3.54 -12.97 6.60
C LEU A 356 5.03 -12.87 6.27
N VAL A 357 5.57 -11.66 6.11
CA VAL A 357 7.01 -11.44 5.88
C VAL A 357 7.83 -11.99 7.04
N LEU A 358 7.41 -11.74 8.28
CA LEU A 358 8.09 -12.29 9.47
C LEU A 358 8.11 -13.82 9.44
N LEU A 359 6.96 -14.45 9.25
CA LEU A 359 6.87 -15.92 9.18
C LEU A 359 7.68 -16.47 8.00
N ALA A 360 7.57 -15.84 6.82
CA ALA A 360 8.30 -16.25 5.62
C ALA A 360 9.82 -16.19 5.80
N ALA A 361 10.34 -15.19 6.53
CA ALA A 361 11.77 -15.10 6.83
C ALA A 361 12.24 -16.29 7.70
N PHE A 362 11.46 -16.68 8.72
CA PHE A 362 11.75 -17.89 9.52
C PHE A 362 11.52 -19.18 8.72
N GLY A 363 10.66 -19.16 7.70
CA GLY A 363 10.49 -20.27 6.77
C GLY A 363 11.67 -20.43 5.82
N ALA A 364 12.20 -19.35 5.31
CA ALA A 364 13.30 -19.36 4.36
C ALA A 364 14.56 -20.02 4.92
N VAL A 365 14.91 -19.78 6.19
CA VAL A 365 16.09 -20.39 6.83
C VAL A 365 15.92 -21.87 7.17
N ALA A 366 14.70 -22.40 7.09
CA ALA A 366 14.40 -23.81 7.28
C ALA A 366 14.30 -24.61 5.97
N LEU A 367 14.51 -23.95 4.81
CA LEU A 367 14.48 -24.60 3.50
C LEU A 367 15.69 -25.51 3.31
N ARG A 368 15.50 -26.56 2.51
CA ARG A 368 16.60 -27.41 2.05
C ARG A 368 17.25 -26.76 0.83
N ARG A 369 18.57 -26.94 0.67
CA ARG A 369 19.33 -26.40 -0.48
C ARG A 369 18.74 -26.76 -1.85
N ALA A 370 18.20 -27.96 -1.98
CA ALA A 370 17.52 -28.38 -3.21
C ALA A 370 16.31 -27.49 -3.54
N THR A 371 15.50 -27.16 -2.52
CA THR A 371 14.33 -26.26 -2.66
C THR A 371 14.76 -24.84 -2.97
N GLU A 372 15.83 -24.34 -2.33
CA GLU A 372 16.40 -23.01 -2.63
C GLU A 372 16.81 -22.90 -4.11
N ASN A 373 17.49 -23.92 -4.64
CA ASN A 373 17.89 -23.93 -6.05
C ASN A 373 16.69 -23.95 -7.00
N VAL A 374 15.63 -24.68 -6.69
CA VAL A 374 14.38 -24.67 -7.49
C VAL A 374 13.77 -23.27 -7.49
N ILE A 375 13.70 -22.61 -6.35
CA ILE A 375 13.18 -21.24 -6.23
C ILE A 375 14.04 -20.26 -7.05
N ASP A 376 15.37 -20.38 -6.99
CA ASP A 376 16.29 -19.55 -7.77
C ASP A 376 16.04 -19.70 -9.28
N TRP A 377 15.97 -20.94 -9.77
CA TRP A 377 15.71 -21.19 -11.19
C TRP A 377 14.33 -20.74 -11.63
N PHE A 378 13.33 -20.93 -10.79
CA PHE A 378 11.98 -20.41 -11.04
C PHE A 378 12.01 -18.87 -11.15
N ALA A 379 12.67 -18.17 -10.23
CA ALA A 379 12.79 -16.72 -10.27
C ALA A 379 13.51 -16.24 -11.55
N ILE A 380 14.64 -16.85 -11.91
CA ILE A 380 15.40 -16.51 -13.11
C ILE A 380 14.51 -16.68 -14.35
N THR A 381 13.84 -17.83 -14.47
CA THR A 381 13.01 -18.14 -15.64
C THR A 381 11.79 -17.23 -15.72
N ALA A 382 11.03 -17.10 -14.62
CA ALA A 382 9.80 -16.30 -14.59
C ALA A 382 10.09 -14.82 -14.90
N TYR A 383 11.03 -14.21 -14.17
CA TYR A 383 11.36 -12.79 -14.37
C TYR A 383 12.03 -12.55 -15.72
N GLY A 384 12.85 -13.48 -16.22
CA GLY A 384 13.42 -13.44 -17.57
C GLY A 384 12.35 -13.44 -18.65
N VAL A 385 11.38 -14.37 -18.57
CA VAL A 385 10.25 -14.45 -19.51
C VAL A 385 9.39 -13.19 -19.47
N PHE A 386 9.06 -12.67 -18.27
CA PHE A 386 8.29 -11.45 -18.15
C PHE A 386 9.05 -10.21 -18.67
N ALA A 387 10.36 -10.14 -18.47
CA ALA A 387 11.17 -9.05 -19.01
C ALA A 387 11.17 -9.07 -20.55
N VAL A 388 11.36 -10.25 -21.16
CA VAL A 388 11.26 -10.41 -22.62
C VAL A 388 9.86 -10.05 -23.12
N ALA A 389 8.81 -10.45 -22.41
CA ALA A 389 7.43 -10.12 -22.77
C ALA A 389 7.18 -8.61 -22.73
N LEU A 390 7.63 -7.89 -21.68
CA LEU A 390 7.50 -6.43 -21.59
C LEU A 390 8.15 -5.75 -22.80
N TRP A 391 9.39 -6.11 -23.13
CA TRP A 391 10.08 -5.56 -24.29
C TRP A 391 9.38 -5.90 -25.60
N ALA A 392 8.91 -7.13 -25.77
CA ALA A 392 8.20 -7.56 -26.98
C ALA A 392 6.88 -6.78 -27.16
N TYR A 393 6.12 -6.55 -26.09
CA TYR A 393 4.92 -5.71 -26.14
C TYR A 393 5.23 -4.24 -26.41
N PHE A 394 6.32 -3.71 -25.84
CA PHE A 394 6.78 -2.35 -26.12
C PHE A 394 7.16 -2.18 -27.62
N PHE A 395 7.96 -3.09 -28.17
CA PHE A 395 8.27 -3.09 -29.60
C PHE A 395 7.02 -3.21 -30.46
N ALA A 396 6.12 -4.15 -30.14
CA ALA A 396 4.88 -4.33 -30.87
C ALA A 396 4.00 -3.07 -30.87
N MET A 397 3.96 -2.34 -29.74
CA MET A 397 3.21 -1.09 -29.58
C MET A 397 3.71 0.00 -30.55
N HIS A 398 5.05 0.12 -30.71
CA HIS A 398 5.65 1.18 -31.52
C HIS A 398 5.88 0.81 -32.99
N THR A 399 6.06 -0.48 -33.31
CA THR A 399 6.37 -0.95 -34.67
C THR A 399 5.20 -1.59 -35.40
N GLY A 400 4.15 -1.98 -34.65
CA GLY A 400 3.03 -2.74 -35.21
C GLY A 400 3.30 -4.26 -35.37
N VAL A 401 4.51 -4.73 -35.04
CA VAL A 401 4.94 -6.13 -35.28
C VAL A 401 5.36 -6.79 -33.96
N PRO A 402 4.83 -8.00 -33.63
CA PRO A 402 3.82 -8.81 -34.34
C PRO A 402 2.39 -8.23 -34.22
N PRO A 403 1.54 -8.36 -35.25
CA PRO A 403 0.21 -7.75 -35.29
C PRO A 403 -0.70 -8.16 -34.12
N LYS A 404 -0.66 -9.42 -33.67
CA LYS A 404 -1.45 -9.92 -32.55
C LYS A 404 -1.07 -9.25 -31.24
N MET A 405 0.22 -9.05 -30.98
CA MET A 405 0.69 -8.38 -29.77
C MET A 405 0.36 -6.88 -29.82
N ASN A 406 0.55 -6.25 -30.97
CA ASN A 406 0.16 -4.86 -31.20
C ASN A 406 -1.33 -4.64 -30.92
N HIS A 407 -2.22 -5.47 -31.51
CA HIS A 407 -3.66 -5.40 -31.24
C HIS A 407 -3.98 -5.54 -29.76
N SER A 408 -3.32 -6.47 -29.07
CA SER A 408 -3.52 -6.71 -27.64
C SER A 408 -3.11 -5.50 -26.79
N VAL A 409 -1.93 -4.92 -27.03
CA VAL A 409 -1.45 -3.76 -26.26
C VAL A 409 -2.28 -2.51 -26.57
N LEU A 410 -2.63 -2.26 -27.84
CA LEU A 410 -3.47 -1.12 -28.21
C LEU A 410 -4.87 -1.20 -27.59
N ARG A 411 -5.46 -2.38 -27.48
CA ARG A 411 -6.70 -2.56 -26.73
C ARG A 411 -6.55 -2.22 -25.25
N LEU A 412 -5.40 -2.54 -24.63
CA LEU A 412 -5.12 -2.23 -23.24
C LEU A 412 -4.83 -0.74 -23.03
N THR A 413 -4.30 -0.02 -24.02
CA THR A 413 -3.98 1.40 -23.96
C THR A 413 -5.06 2.28 -24.60
N ALA A 414 -6.23 1.73 -24.93
CA ALA A 414 -7.31 2.43 -25.64
C ALA A 414 -6.85 3.07 -26.98
N GLY A 415 -5.94 2.41 -27.68
CA GLY A 415 -5.38 2.88 -28.96
C GLY A 415 -4.26 3.91 -28.84
N TYR A 416 -3.92 4.35 -27.64
CA TYR A 416 -2.88 5.34 -27.44
C TYR A 416 -1.48 4.72 -27.45
N VAL A 417 -0.59 5.34 -28.20
CA VAL A 417 0.85 5.04 -28.23
C VAL A 417 1.60 6.27 -27.72
N PRO A 418 2.23 6.19 -26.53
CA PRO A 418 3.00 7.32 -26.02
C PRO A 418 4.19 7.65 -26.93
N PRO A 419 4.63 8.92 -27.02
CA PRO A 419 5.85 9.26 -27.73
C PRO A 419 7.06 8.54 -27.12
N LEU A 420 8.05 8.21 -27.97
CA LEU A 420 9.28 7.60 -27.50
C LEU A 420 10.08 8.56 -26.63
N ASP A 421 10.24 8.20 -25.37
CA ASP A 421 11.13 8.87 -24.44
C ASP A 421 12.42 8.06 -24.28
N TRP A 422 13.51 8.52 -24.89
CA TRP A 422 14.80 7.83 -24.87
C TRP A 422 15.40 7.71 -23.47
N ALA A 423 15.08 8.63 -22.54
CA ALA A 423 15.55 8.54 -21.16
C ALA A 423 14.89 7.33 -20.49
N GLN A 424 13.57 7.15 -20.65
CA GLN A 424 12.82 6.01 -20.11
C GLN A 424 13.27 4.68 -20.75
N VAL A 425 13.48 4.66 -22.06
CA VAL A 425 14.01 3.48 -22.77
C VAL A 425 15.40 3.11 -22.25
N THR A 426 16.28 4.11 -22.01
CA THR A 426 17.61 3.86 -21.45
C THR A 426 17.55 3.30 -20.04
N ILE A 427 16.65 3.81 -19.18
CA ILE A 427 16.44 3.28 -17.82
C ILE A 427 15.98 1.81 -17.89
N ALA A 428 15.01 1.50 -18.75
CA ALA A 428 14.53 0.13 -18.93
C ALA A 428 15.63 -0.81 -19.48
N ALA A 429 16.43 -0.34 -20.44
CA ALA A 429 17.55 -1.11 -21.01
C ALA A 429 18.67 -1.35 -19.97
N ALA A 430 18.98 -0.35 -19.15
CA ALA A 430 19.94 -0.50 -18.05
C ALA A 430 19.45 -1.51 -17.01
N ALA A 431 18.17 -1.48 -16.65
CA ALA A 431 17.54 -2.44 -15.75
C ALA A 431 17.62 -3.87 -16.31
N ALA A 432 17.27 -4.07 -17.59
CA ALA A 432 17.38 -5.36 -18.27
C ALA A 432 18.85 -5.86 -18.36
N GLY A 433 19.78 -4.98 -18.69
CA GLY A 433 21.22 -5.29 -18.69
C GLY A 433 21.73 -5.70 -17.31
N PHE A 434 21.31 -4.99 -16.27
CA PHE A 434 21.65 -5.35 -14.89
C PHE A 434 21.11 -6.74 -14.52
N TRP A 435 19.88 -7.08 -14.94
CA TRP A 435 19.32 -8.42 -14.73
C TRP A 435 20.18 -9.51 -15.38
N ILE A 436 20.58 -9.33 -16.63
CA ILE A 436 21.43 -10.28 -17.35
C ILE A 436 22.77 -10.47 -16.60
N VAL A 437 23.41 -9.38 -16.17
CA VAL A 437 24.67 -9.43 -15.40
C VAL A 437 24.48 -10.17 -14.08
N LEU A 438 23.37 -9.90 -13.35
CA LEU A 438 23.08 -10.56 -12.08
C LEU A 438 22.86 -12.06 -12.26
N VAL A 439 22.10 -12.46 -13.27
CA VAL A 439 21.89 -13.89 -13.60
C VAL A 439 23.21 -14.57 -14.00
N ALA A 440 24.01 -13.94 -14.84
CA ALA A 440 25.33 -14.46 -15.23
C ALA A 440 26.29 -14.60 -14.02
N TRP A 441 26.28 -13.61 -13.13
CA TRP A 441 27.03 -13.69 -11.86
C TRP A 441 26.54 -14.84 -11.00
N ARG A 442 25.20 -14.99 -10.86
CA ARG A 442 24.59 -16.06 -10.07
C ARG A 442 24.97 -17.46 -10.56
N VAL A 443 24.98 -17.67 -11.87
CA VAL A 443 25.32 -18.96 -12.47
C VAL A 443 26.80 -19.31 -12.25
N ARG A 444 27.69 -18.30 -12.25
CA ARG A 444 29.13 -18.49 -12.11
C ARG A 444 29.62 -18.67 -10.68
N GLN A 445 28.88 -18.17 -9.68
CA GLN A 445 29.33 -18.18 -8.28
C GLN A 445 28.41 -19.00 -7.37
N PRO A 446 28.83 -20.18 -6.91
CA PRO A 446 28.09 -20.99 -5.94
C PRO A 446 28.30 -20.47 -4.51
N THR A 447 27.86 -19.25 -4.18
CA THR A 447 27.93 -18.75 -2.80
C THR A 447 26.86 -19.39 -1.94
N GLY A 448 27.18 -19.70 -0.65
CA GLY A 448 26.28 -20.36 0.30
C GLY A 448 25.41 -19.41 1.11
N ALA A 449 25.35 -18.10 0.78
CA ALA A 449 24.58 -17.12 1.55
C ALA A 449 23.07 -17.32 1.37
N LEU A 450 22.30 -17.39 2.48
CA LEU A 450 20.86 -17.65 2.48
C LEU A 450 20.02 -16.52 1.88
N TRP A 451 20.50 -15.27 1.96
CA TRP A 451 19.78 -14.14 1.35
C TRP A 451 19.79 -14.14 -0.18
N ARG A 452 20.57 -15.01 -0.81
CA ARG A 452 20.80 -15.00 -2.27
C ARG A 452 19.56 -15.27 -3.10
N GLY A 453 18.77 -16.29 -2.74
CA GLY A 453 17.51 -16.60 -3.41
C GLY A 453 16.48 -15.47 -3.26
N PRO A 454 16.19 -15.00 -2.04
CA PRO A 454 15.36 -13.82 -1.82
C PRO A 454 15.86 -12.56 -2.55
N ALA A 455 17.18 -12.33 -2.63
CA ALA A 455 17.75 -11.19 -3.36
C ALA A 455 17.50 -11.30 -4.87
N LEU A 456 17.62 -12.50 -5.43
CA LEU A 456 17.32 -12.74 -6.83
C LEU A 456 15.86 -12.47 -7.15
N ALA A 457 14.94 -12.98 -6.32
CA ALA A 457 13.50 -12.76 -6.48
C ALA A 457 13.13 -11.27 -6.32
N ALA A 458 13.66 -10.60 -5.30
CA ALA A 458 13.45 -9.17 -5.08
C ALA A 458 13.96 -8.33 -6.25
N THR A 459 15.20 -8.59 -6.68
CA THR A 459 15.80 -7.84 -7.80
C THR A 459 15.04 -8.10 -9.10
N GLY A 460 14.62 -9.33 -9.36
CA GLY A 460 13.82 -9.67 -10.53
C GLY A 460 12.50 -8.87 -10.58
N LEU A 461 11.76 -8.84 -9.48
CA LEU A 461 10.51 -8.07 -9.42
C LEU A 461 10.76 -6.56 -9.53
N VAL A 462 11.76 -6.03 -8.83
CA VAL A 462 12.10 -4.59 -8.90
C VAL A 462 12.46 -4.19 -10.32
N ILE A 463 13.26 -4.98 -11.03
CA ILE A 463 13.65 -4.72 -12.42
C ILE A 463 12.43 -4.76 -13.35
N LEU A 464 11.54 -5.74 -13.18
CA LEU A 464 10.28 -5.77 -13.95
C LEU A 464 9.43 -4.52 -13.68
N TRP A 465 9.34 -4.09 -12.42
CA TRP A 465 8.60 -2.89 -12.04
C TRP A 465 9.22 -1.62 -12.62
N VAL A 466 10.55 -1.47 -12.56
CA VAL A 466 11.29 -0.36 -13.21
C VAL A 466 11.04 -0.37 -14.72
N THR A 467 11.18 -1.52 -15.37
CA THR A 467 10.97 -1.66 -16.82
C THR A 467 9.54 -1.35 -17.22
N PHE A 468 8.54 -1.90 -16.48
CA PHE A 468 7.13 -1.61 -16.74
C PHE A 468 6.82 -0.13 -16.57
N SER A 469 7.29 0.48 -15.48
CA SER A 469 7.05 1.90 -15.19
C SER A 469 7.70 2.78 -16.26
N ALA A 470 8.93 2.49 -16.65
CA ALA A 470 9.62 3.28 -17.68
C ALA A 470 8.95 3.16 -19.06
N LEU A 471 8.48 1.98 -19.46
CA LEU A 471 7.98 1.76 -20.82
C LEU A 471 6.47 1.97 -20.99
N PHE A 472 5.67 1.77 -19.92
CA PHE A 472 4.20 1.70 -20.05
C PHE A 472 3.44 2.70 -19.17
N LEU A 473 4.10 3.38 -18.21
CA LEU A 473 3.39 4.28 -17.28
C LEU A 473 2.59 5.36 -18.01
N GLY A 474 3.16 5.99 -19.05
CA GLY A 474 2.47 7.02 -19.84
C GLY A 474 1.21 6.49 -20.55
N ALA A 475 1.24 5.24 -21.04
CA ALA A 475 0.09 4.63 -21.67
C ALA A 475 -1.01 4.25 -20.64
N VAL A 476 -0.60 3.79 -19.46
CA VAL A 476 -1.52 3.50 -18.36
C VAL A 476 -2.15 4.79 -17.82
N ASP A 477 -1.35 5.84 -17.68
CA ASP A 477 -1.82 7.15 -17.23
C ASP A 477 -2.85 7.72 -18.21
N HIS A 478 -2.57 7.74 -19.51
CA HIS A 478 -3.53 8.20 -20.53
C HIS A 478 -4.89 7.50 -20.41
N ARG A 479 -4.88 6.17 -20.20
CA ARG A 479 -6.13 5.40 -20.06
C ARG A 479 -6.89 5.70 -18.78
N ARG A 480 -6.19 6.05 -17.69
CA ARG A 480 -6.77 6.16 -16.36
C ARG A 480 -6.98 7.60 -15.89
N SER A 481 -6.28 8.58 -16.45
CA SER A 481 -6.38 9.97 -16.06
C SER A 481 -7.75 10.57 -16.40
N PHE A 482 -8.24 11.39 -15.49
CA PHE A 482 -9.42 12.23 -15.70
C PHE A 482 -9.06 13.63 -16.24
N ALA A 483 -7.77 13.97 -16.34
CA ALA A 483 -7.34 15.33 -16.67
C ALA A 483 -7.88 15.84 -18.01
N PRO A 484 -7.88 15.04 -19.12
CA PRO A 484 -8.49 15.48 -20.37
C PRO A 484 -9.98 15.78 -20.20
N LEU A 485 -10.71 14.87 -19.57
CA LEU A 485 -12.14 14.99 -19.35
C LEU A 485 -12.53 16.21 -18.51
N ALA A 486 -11.76 16.48 -17.45
CA ALA A 486 -11.97 17.63 -16.59
C ALA A 486 -11.71 18.95 -17.31
N ARG A 487 -10.66 19.01 -18.16
CA ARG A 487 -10.35 20.20 -18.98
C ARG A 487 -11.40 20.44 -20.06
N GLU A 488 -11.93 19.40 -20.70
CA GLU A 488 -13.02 19.52 -21.68
C GLU A 488 -14.30 20.05 -21.04
N ALA A 489 -14.71 19.51 -19.90
CA ALA A 489 -15.87 20.00 -19.15
C ALA A 489 -15.70 21.48 -18.74
N ALA A 490 -14.51 21.84 -18.24
CA ALA A 490 -14.20 23.23 -17.88
C ALA A 490 -14.23 24.17 -19.08
N ALA A 491 -13.71 23.73 -20.23
CA ALA A 491 -13.76 24.52 -21.48
C ALA A 491 -15.20 24.72 -21.96
N GLU A 492 -16.10 23.75 -21.76
CA GLU A 492 -17.52 23.89 -22.11
C GLU A 492 -18.24 24.88 -21.19
N ILE A 493 -17.96 24.82 -19.88
CA ILE A 493 -18.47 25.81 -18.91
C ILE A 493 -18.04 27.23 -19.34
N ALA A 494 -16.76 27.42 -19.71
CA ALA A 494 -16.24 28.72 -20.15
C ALA A 494 -16.90 29.20 -21.46
N ARG A 495 -17.10 28.29 -22.44
CA ARG A 495 -17.80 28.60 -23.71
C ARG A 495 -19.24 29.01 -23.51
N SER A 496 -19.88 28.49 -22.49
CA SER A 496 -21.28 28.80 -22.14
C SER A 496 -21.46 30.23 -21.53
N GLY A 497 -20.40 31.05 -21.49
CA GLY A 497 -20.43 32.43 -21.00
C GLY A 497 -20.40 32.57 -19.49
N ALA A 498 -20.11 31.49 -18.78
CA ALA A 498 -19.92 31.52 -17.34
C ALA A 498 -18.54 32.09 -16.98
N GLY A 499 -18.49 33.04 -16.05
CA GLY A 499 -17.22 33.56 -15.51
C GLY A 499 -16.45 32.45 -14.76
N ARG A 500 -15.11 32.62 -14.65
CA ARG A 500 -14.30 31.76 -13.81
C ARG A 500 -14.87 31.75 -12.39
N GLY A 501 -15.19 30.53 -11.87
CA GLY A 501 -15.73 30.37 -10.53
C GLY A 501 -17.27 30.23 -10.46
N SER A 502 -17.96 30.04 -11.60
CA SER A 502 -19.37 29.64 -11.60
C SER A 502 -19.56 28.35 -10.81
N CYS A 503 -20.54 28.35 -9.90
CA CYS A 503 -20.89 27.18 -9.10
C CYS A 503 -21.38 26.03 -10.00
N VAL A 504 -20.86 24.83 -9.76
CA VAL A 504 -21.28 23.58 -10.39
C VAL A 504 -21.85 22.65 -9.34
N LEU A 505 -23.09 22.18 -9.53
CA LEU A 505 -23.68 21.16 -8.67
C LEU A 505 -23.02 19.79 -8.96
N ALA A 506 -22.55 19.12 -7.94
CA ALA A 506 -22.08 17.74 -8.04
C ALA A 506 -23.27 16.80 -7.81
N HIS A 507 -23.76 16.15 -8.85
CA HIS A 507 -24.84 15.17 -8.73
C HIS A 507 -24.31 13.76 -8.96
N GLN A 508 -24.43 12.88 -7.94
CA GLN A 508 -23.91 11.50 -7.94
C GLN A 508 -22.41 11.35 -8.24
N LEU A 509 -21.65 12.43 -8.10
CA LEU A 509 -20.21 12.38 -8.23
C LEU A 509 -19.57 11.82 -6.95
N ARG A 510 -18.68 10.85 -7.13
CA ARG A 510 -17.84 10.36 -6.02
C ARG A 510 -16.81 11.41 -5.61
N PRO A 511 -16.26 11.35 -4.39
CA PRO A 511 -15.20 12.26 -3.96
C PRO A 511 -14.01 12.30 -4.94
N SER A 512 -13.63 11.16 -5.53
CA SER A 512 -12.58 11.06 -6.55
C SER A 512 -12.84 11.93 -7.78
N HIS A 513 -14.07 11.94 -8.30
CA HIS A 513 -14.45 12.78 -9.44
C HIS A 513 -14.38 14.26 -9.08
N ARG A 514 -14.93 14.63 -7.92
CA ARG A 514 -14.86 16.04 -7.45
C ARG A 514 -13.41 16.50 -7.32
N ALA A 515 -12.52 15.66 -6.76
CA ALA A 515 -11.10 15.95 -6.63
C ALA A 515 -10.45 16.28 -7.97
N VAL A 516 -10.61 15.41 -8.96
CA VAL A 516 -9.92 15.55 -10.26
C VAL A 516 -10.53 16.66 -11.11
N PHE A 517 -11.86 16.87 -11.05
CA PHE A 517 -12.51 17.98 -11.76
C PHE A 517 -12.20 19.33 -11.12
N ALA A 518 -12.11 19.41 -9.79
CA ALA A 518 -11.67 20.63 -9.10
C ALA A 518 -10.19 20.95 -9.41
N PHE A 519 -9.33 19.94 -9.40
CA PHE A 519 -7.90 20.13 -9.63
C PHE A 519 -7.55 20.44 -11.08
N HIS A 520 -7.98 19.61 -12.04
CA HIS A 520 -7.60 19.73 -13.44
C HIS A 520 -8.45 20.73 -14.22
N GLY A 521 -9.71 20.95 -13.80
CA GLY A 521 -10.67 21.84 -14.46
C GLY A 521 -10.87 23.17 -13.76
N ASP A 522 -10.26 23.40 -12.59
CA ASP A 522 -10.56 24.56 -11.72
C ASP A 522 -12.08 24.74 -11.47
N ILE A 523 -12.79 23.62 -11.39
CA ILE A 523 -14.25 23.61 -11.21
C ILE A 523 -14.56 23.76 -9.73
N ARG A 524 -15.34 24.80 -9.39
CA ARG A 524 -15.81 25.02 -8.02
C ARG A 524 -17.17 24.35 -7.83
N PHE A 525 -17.21 23.36 -6.94
CA PHE A 525 -18.45 22.72 -6.55
C PHE A 525 -19.18 23.55 -5.49
N GLY A 526 -20.50 23.69 -5.63
CA GLY A 526 -21.33 24.35 -4.64
C GLY A 526 -21.56 23.45 -3.43
N SER A 527 -21.47 24.04 -2.23
CA SER A 527 -21.88 23.42 -0.98
C SER A 527 -23.34 23.81 -0.70
N GLY A 528 -24.26 22.84 -0.61
CA GLY A 528 -25.64 23.09 -0.24
C GLY A 528 -26.70 22.92 -1.34
N ASP A 529 -27.84 23.62 -1.23
CA ASP A 529 -28.99 23.46 -2.14
C ASP A 529 -28.65 23.78 -3.60
N ALA A 530 -29.09 22.88 -4.48
CA ALA A 530 -28.91 22.93 -5.94
C ALA A 530 -29.40 24.23 -6.61
N ARG A 531 -30.06 25.12 -5.84
CA ARG A 531 -30.77 26.29 -6.36
C ARG A 531 -29.85 27.42 -6.84
N ASP A 532 -28.60 27.44 -6.40
CA ASP A 532 -27.70 28.55 -6.65
C ASP A 532 -26.70 28.30 -7.79
N CYS A 533 -26.56 27.05 -8.27
CA CYS A 533 -25.59 26.71 -9.31
C CYS A 533 -26.20 26.75 -10.72
N GLY A 534 -25.46 27.38 -11.66
CA GLY A 534 -25.84 27.49 -13.07
C GLY A 534 -25.55 26.22 -13.89
N PHE A 535 -24.71 25.32 -13.36
CA PHE A 535 -24.29 24.09 -14.00
C PHE A 535 -24.40 22.90 -13.04
N ALA A 536 -24.55 21.70 -13.61
CA ALA A 536 -24.50 20.45 -12.84
C ALA A 536 -23.63 19.44 -13.59
N LEU A 537 -22.73 18.78 -12.88
CA LEU A 537 -21.99 17.61 -13.33
C LEU A 537 -22.61 16.37 -12.76
N HIS A 538 -23.00 15.45 -13.63
CA HIS A 538 -23.67 14.20 -13.30
C HIS A 538 -22.85 13.00 -13.78
N ARG A 539 -22.74 11.98 -12.95
CA ARG A 539 -22.16 10.70 -13.31
C ARG A 539 -23.24 9.70 -13.64
N ASP A 540 -23.23 9.19 -14.85
CA ASP A 540 -24.13 8.16 -15.33
C ASP A 540 -23.37 6.84 -15.49
N LEU A 541 -23.94 5.74 -14.99
CA LEU A 541 -23.42 4.39 -15.16
C LEU A 541 -24.33 3.66 -16.15
N ALA A 542 -23.91 3.55 -17.40
CA ALA A 542 -24.66 2.82 -18.42
C ALA A 542 -24.98 1.40 -17.95
N GLY A 543 -26.26 1.08 -17.82
CA GLY A 543 -26.75 -0.24 -17.39
C GLY A 543 -27.06 -0.38 -15.89
N SER A 544 -26.91 0.65 -15.08
CA SER A 544 -27.48 0.63 -13.72
C SER A 544 -28.98 0.92 -13.79
N LEU A 545 -29.79 -0.02 -13.31
CA LEU A 545 -31.26 0.14 -13.21
C LEU A 545 -31.68 1.23 -12.20
N LEU A 546 -30.73 1.93 -11.60
CA LEU A 546 -30.99 2.77 -10.44
C LEU A 546 -30.99 4.26 -10.73
N ASP A 547 -30.42 4.80 -11.84
CA ASP A 547 -30.27 6.23 -11.91
C ASP A 547 -30.06 6.84 -13.30
N ASP A 548 -31.07 6.82 -14.14
CA ASP A 548 -31.20 7.75 -15.27
C ASP A 548 -31.87 9.10 -14.87
N ASN A 549 -31.89 9.40 -13.56
CA ASN A 549 -32.49 10.63 -13.10
C ASN A 549 -31.50 11.80 -13.25
N PRO A 550 -31.76 12.73 -14.18
CA PRO A 550 -31.00 13.97 -14.24
C PRO A 550 -31.12 14.73 -12.90
N PRO A 551 -30.24 15.69 -12.63
CA PRO A 551 -30.34 16.53 -11.44
C PRO A 551 -31.75 17.10 -11.30
N PRO A 552 -32.30 17.20 -10.08
CA PRO A 552 -33.66 17.72 -9.87
C PRO A 552 -33.75 19.18 -10.36
N GLY A 553 -34.75 19.49 -11.20
CA GLY A 553 -34.96 20.81 -11.77
C GLY A 553 -34.97 20.82 -13.31
N GLN A 554 -35.03 22.01 -13.92
CA GLN A 554 -34.95 22.16 -15.37
C GLN A 554 -33.47 22.27 -15.80
N TRP A 555 -32.94 21.19 -16.38
CA TRP A 555 -31.57 21.11 -16.83
C TRP A 555 -31.47 20.69 -18.28
N THR A 556 -30.61 21.33 -19.05
CA THR A 556 -30.33 20.98 -20.45
C THR A 556 -28.92 20.42 -20.54
N PRO A 557 -28.74 19.20 -21.08
CA PRO A 557 -27.41 18.63 -21.29
C PRO A 557 -26.66 19.44 -22.36
N ILE A 558 -25.40 19.82 -22.09
CA ILE A 558 -24.57 20.62 -23.01
C ILE A 558 -23.29 19.92 -23.42
N TRP A 559 -22.86 18.93 -22.65
CA TRP A 559 -21.66 18.14 -22.94
C TRP A 559 -21.75 16.76 -22.27
N GLU A 560 -21.13 15.78 -22.91
CA GLU A 560 -20.91 14.47 -22.34
C GLU A 560 -19.52 13.94 -22.70
N GLY A 561 -18.92 13.13 -21.82
CA GLY A 561 -17.62 12.54 -22.03
C GLY A 561 -17.38 11.34 -21.15
N HIS A 562 -16.40 10.51 -21.52
CA HIS A 562 -16.00 9.33 -20.77
C HIS A 562 -14.48 9.14 -20.81
N ARG A 563 -13.95 8.42 -19.83
CA ARG A 563 -12.53 8.05 -19.87
C ARG A 563 -12.27 6.96 -20.92
N PRO A 564 -11.12 6.98 -21.62
CA PRO A 564 -10.78 5.94 -22.59
C PRO A 564 -10.80 4.52 -22.00
N GLY A 565 -10.49 4.37 -20.71
CA GLY A 565 -10.48 3.07 -20.02
C GLY A 565 -11.82 2.55 -19.51
N LEU A 566 -12.87 3.39 -19.44
CA LEU A 566 -14.18 3.10 -18.86
C LEU A 566 -15.30 3.72 -19.70
N PRO A 567 -15.60 3.18 -20.89
CA PRO A 567 -16.63 3.74 -21.77
C PRO A 567 -18.06 3.65 -21.22
N HIS A 568 -18.27 2.84 -20.17
CA HIS A 568 -19.58 2.70 -19.53
C HIS A 568 -19.82 3.73 -18.41
N GLU A 569 -18.82 4.51 -18.05
CA GLU A 569 -18.93 5.59 -17.07
C GLU A 569 -18.98 6.92 -17.82
N MET A 570 -20.19 7.45 -18.02
CA MET A 570 -20.40 8.73 -18.68
C MET A 570 -20.45 9.84 -17.65
N ILE A 571 -19.80 10.96 -17.94
CA ILE A 571 -19.95 12.21 -17.20
C ILE A 571 -20.70 13.19 -18.10
N ARG A 572 -21.81 13.73 -17.59
CA ARG A 572 -22.64 14.70 -18.32
C ARG A 572 -22.61 16.04 -17.64
N LEU A 573 -22.46 17.10 -18.42
CA LEU A 573 -22.56 18.47 -17.96
C LEU A 573 -23.91 19.04 -18.39
N TYR A 574 -24.64 19.56 -17.43
CA TYR A 574 -25.92 20.23 -17.65
C TYR A 574 -25.81 21.72 -17.37
N ARG A 575 -26.55 22.49 -18.10
CA ARG A 575 -26.79 23.91 -17.85
C ARG A 575 -28.21 24.09 -17.34
N ARG A 576 -28.40 24.95 -16.37
CA ARG A 576 -29.73 25.29 -15.87
C ARG A 576 -30.53 26.02 -16.92
N SER A 577 -31.70 25.54 -17.25
CA SER A 577 -32.63 26.25 -18.11
C SER A 577 -33.09 27.55 -17.41
N ARG A 578 -32.90 28.68 -18.07
CA ARG A 578 -33.49 29.93 -17.57
C ARG A 578 -34.98 29.88 -17.91
N ASP A 579 -35.84 30.06 -16.90
CA ASP A 579 -37.26 30.29 -17.10
C ASP A 579 -37.49 31.57 -17.88
#